data_028cec618599f044369ea762e3c28461
#
_entry.id   028cec618599f044369ea762e3c28461
#
_cell.length_a   1.000
_cell.length_b   1.000
_cell.length_c   1.000
_cell.angle_alpha   90.00
_cell.angle_beta   90.00
_cell.angle_gamma   90.00
#
_symmetry.space_group_name_H-M   'P 1'
#
loop_
_entity.id
_entity.type
_entity.pdbx_description
1 polymer ?
#
loop_
_entity_poly.entity_id
_entity_poly.type
_entity_poly.pdbx_seq_one_letter_code
_entity_poly.pdbx_strand_id
1 'polypeptide(L)'
;MMNAAKLDTDAYEWLEVNGDPTSSYPIHHDIAILGWDRDAGTIDLLIRFDAEGGHCHAHRHVSSTSILVLEGEQHLDELLPDGSRVHKVRTAGTHHLTPGDPNPHLERGGPQGGVLFFSHHSPDGRLYEIVDDDLNVVSTVTIDSLVAMWENR
;
A
#
# COMPACT_ATOMS: atom_id res chain seq x y z
N MET A 1 6.21 -11.09 32.23
CA MET A 1 5.60 -10.38 31.09
C MET A 1 6.55 -10.47 29.90
N MET A 2 6.11 -11.09 28.81
CA MET A 2 6.89 -11.05 27.58
C MET A 2 6.71 -9.65 26.97
N ASN A 3 7.81 -8.90 26.80
CA ASN A 3 7.78 -7.71 25.97
C ASN A 3 7.46 -8.16 24.54
N ALA A 4 6.40 -7.63 23.96
CA ALA A 4 6.16 -7.82 22.54
C ALA A 4 7.40 -7.31 21.78
N ALA A 5 7.98 -8.18 20.94
CA ALA A 5 9.08 -7.74 20.09
C ALA A 5 8.58 -6.63 19.18
N LYS A 6 9.16 -5.45 19.31
CA LYS A 6 8.86 -4.34 18.42
C LYS A 6 9.53 -4.62 17.07
N LEU A 7 8.81 -4.36 15.98
CA LEU A 7 9.38 -4.45 14.64
C LEU A 7 10.55 -3.46 14.51
N ASP A 8 11.73 -4.00 14.18
CA ASP A 8 12.90 -3.16 13.87
C ASP A 8 12.85 -2.75 12.40
N THR A 9 12.31 -1.56 12.14
CA THR A 9 12.20 -1.04 10.77
C THR A 9 13.56 -0.70 10.16
N ASP A 10 14.61 -0.52 10.98
CA ASP A 10 15.98 -0.27 10.49
C ASP A 10 16.66 -1.55 9.99
N ALA A 11 16.09 -2.73 10.29
CA ALA A 11 16.58 -4.02 9.79
C ALA A 11 16.24 -4.25 8.30
N TYR A 12 15.37 -3.43 7.70
CA TYR A 12 14.94 -3.57 6.31
C TYR A 12 15.61 -2.54 5.41
N GLU A 13 15.84 -2.92 4.16
CA GLU A 13 16.17 -1.98 3.10
C GLU A 13 14.86 -1.36 2.59
N TRP A 14 14.85 -0.05 2.40
CA TRP A 14 13.69 0.69 1.97
C TRP A 14 13.95 1.36 0.62
N LEU A 15 12.98 1.26 -0.28
CA LEU A 15 12.93 2.02 -1.52
C LEU A 15 11.95 3.17 -1.34
N GLU A 16 12.43 4.40 -1.48
CA GLU A 16 11.59 5.60 -1.43
C GLU A 16 10.81 5.75 -2.73
N VAL A 17 9.50 5.94 -2.60
CA VAL A 17 8.60 6.20 -3.73
C VAL A 17 8.09 7.63 -3.62
N ASN A 18 8.35 8.42 -4.66
CA ASN A 18 7.86 9.79 -4.81
C ASN A 18 6.99 9.87 -6.06
N GLY A 19 5.94 10.68 -5.99
CA GLY A 19 5.10 10.97 -7.14
C GLY A 19 5.46 12.27 -7.83
N ASP A 20 4.65 12.63 -8.81
CA ASP A 20 4.74 13.91 -9.49
C ASP A 20 4.46 15.04 -8.49
N PRO A 21 5.35 16.05 -8.36
CA PRO A 21 5.11 17.19 -7.46
C PRO A 21 3.89 18.04 -7.84
N THR A 22 3.33 17.86 -9.05
CA THR A 22 2.09 18.53 -9.48
C THR A 22 0.83 17.77 -9.15
N SER A 23 0.93 16.60 -8.50
CA SER A 23 -0.22 15.83 -8.03
C SER A 23 -1.10 16.65 -7.09
N SER A 24 -2.41 16.37 -7.10
CA SER A 24 -3.39 17.04 -6.24
C SER A 24 -3.22 16.73 -4.74
N TYR A 25 -2.38 15.73 -4.41
CA TYR A 25 -2.01 15.34 -3.05
C TYR A 25 -0.53 14.89 -3.04
N PRO A 26 0.16 15.01 -1.89
CA PRO A 26 1.56 14.61 -1.82
C PRO A 26 1.67 13.08 -1.93
N ILE A 27 2.53 12.60 -2.84
CA ILE A 27 2.82 11.17 -3.00
C ILE A 27 4.21 10.91 -2.46
N HIS A 28 4.27 10.19 -1.35
CA HIS A 28 5.52 9.79 -0.71
C HIS A 28 5.26 8.61 0.23
N HIS A 29 6.00 7.55 0.04
CA HIS A 29 6.04 6.41 0.96
C HIS A 29 7.30 5.59 0.68
N ASP A 30 7.65 4.71 1.59
CA ASP A 30 8.73 3.75 1.41
C ASP A 30 8.17 2.35 1.28
N ILE A 31 8.79 1.52 0.46
CA ILE A 31 8.47 0.10 0.36
C ILE A 31 9.69 -0.78 0.64
N ALA A 32 9.45 -1.95 1.22
CA ALA A 32 10.45 -3.00 1.36
C ALA A 32 9.83 -4.31 0.87
N ILE A 33 10.32 -4.86 -0.23
CA ILE A 33 9.87 -6.15 -0.73
C ILE A 33 10.52 -7.25 0.11
N LEU A 34 9.71 -8.10 0.72
CA LEU A 34 10.19 -9.17 1.61
C LEU A 34 10.43 -10.47 0.86
N GLY A 35 9.64 -10.75 -0.16
CA GLY A 35 9.78 -11.94 -0.97
C GLY A 35 8.64 -12.06 -1.98
N TRP A 36 8.85 -12.88 -2.99
CA TRP A 36 7.85 -13.16 -4.02
C TRP A 36 8.01 -14.57 -4.58
N ASP A 37 6.91 -15.09 -5.10
CA ASP A 37 6.86 -16.35 -5.83
C ASP A 37 5.94 -16.16 -7.05
N ARG A 38 6.55 -16.09 -8.24
CA ARG A 38 5.81 -15.85 -9.48
C ARG A 38 4.89 -17.01 -9.83
N ASP A 39 5.31 -18.24 -9.54
CA ASP A 39 4.52 -19.43 -9.86
C ASP A 39 3.28 -19.53 -8.97
N ALA A 40 3.42 -19.21 -7.68
CA ALA A 40 2.31 -19.15 -6.75
C ALA A 40 1.49 -17.85 -6.89
N GLY A 41 2.03 -16.82 -7.55
CA GLY A 41 1.36 -15.52 -7.69
C GLY A 41 1.32 -14.71 -6.40
N THR A 42 2.35 -14.81 -5.56
CA THR A 42 2.39 -14.12 -4.26
C THR A 42 3.54 -13.12 -4.19
N ILE A 43 3.31 -12.04 -3.44
CA ILE A 43 4.35 -11.08 -3.06
C ILE A 43 4.01 -10.50 -1.70
N ASP A 44 5.01 -10.47 -0.83
CA ASP A 44 4.94 -9.89 0.51
C ASP A 44 5.80 -8.64 0.57
N LEU A 45 5.25 -7.57 1.14
CA LEU A 45 5.96 -6.30 1.26
C LEU A 45 5.55 -5.52 2.51
N LEU A 46 6.41 -4.59 2.90
CA LEU A 46 6.10 -3.55 3.89
C LEU A 46 5.91 -2.22 3.18
N ILE A 47 4.98 -1.42 3.69
CA ILE A 47 4.86 0.00 3.34
C ILE A 47 5.06 0.80 4.61
N ARG A 48 5.84 1.88 4.51
CA ARG A 48 6.05 2.82 5.60
C ARG A 48 5.62 4.21 5.14
N PHE A 49 4.70 4.80 5.92
CA PHE A 49 4.25 6.17 5.74
C PHE A 49 4.87 7.07 6.79
N ASP A 50 5.21 8.30 6.40
CA ASP A 50 5.60 9.35 7.33
C ASP A 50 4.40 9.96 8.07
N ALA A 51 4.68 10.87 8.99
CA ALA A 51 3.67 11.62 9.74
C ALA A 51 3.24 12.93 9.05
N GLU A 52 3.71 13.19 7.84
CA GLU A 52 3.61 14.48 7.14
C GLU A 52 2.56 14.46 6.02
N GLY A 53 1.81 13.36 5.89
CA GLY A 53 0.70 13.24 4.95
C GLY A 53 1.07 12.69 3.59
N GLY A 54 2.24 12.07 3.43
CA GLY A 54 2.60 11.35 2.21
C GLY A 54 1.66 10.19 1.93
N HIS A 55 1.20 10.07 0.68
CA HIS A 55 0.22 9.09 0.22
C HIS A 55 0.84 8.09 -0.74
N CYS A 56 0.17 6.94 -0.90
CA CYS A 56 0.27 6.17 -2.14
C CYS A 56 -0.49 6.90 -3.26
N HIS A 57 -0.19 6.57 -4.53
CA HIS A 57 -1.08 6.93 -5.63
C HIS A 57 -2.48 6.34 -5.37
N ALA A 58 -3.53 7.07 -5.75
CA ALA A 58 -4.88 6.53 -5.69
C ALA A 58 -4.94 5.23 -6.50
N HIS A 59 -5.41 4.15 -5.89
CA HIS A 59 -5.38 2.83 -6.50
C HIS A 59 -6.53 1.95 -6.01
N ARG A 60 -6.77 0.88 -6.78
CA ARG A 60 -7.76 -0.15 -6.47
C ARG A 60 -7.08 -1.52 -6.51
N HIS A 61 -7.12 -2.27 -5.44
CA HIS A 61 -6.61 -3.64 -5.42
C HIS A 61 -7.48 -4.54 -6.30
N VAL A 62 -6.83 -5.30 -7.18
CA VAL A 62 -7.47 -6.32 -8.04
C VAL A 62 -7.03 -7.73 -7.66
N SER A 63 -6.09 -7.86 -6.72
CA SER A 63 -5.64 -9.11 -6.14
C SER A 63 -6.27 -9.34 -4.77
N SER A 64 -6.26 -10.58 -4.32
CA SER A 64 -6.55 -10.90 -2.91
C SER A 64 -5.39 -10.38 -2.06
N THR A 65 -5.68 -9.54 -1.08
CA THR A 65 -4.66 -8.85 -0.29
C THR A 65 -4.98 -8.94 1.19
N SER A 66 -4.04 -9.50 1.98
CA SER A 66 -4.03 -9.39 3.43
C SER A 66 -3.22 -8.16 3.84
N ILE A 67 -3.79 -7.35 4.73
CA ILE A 67 -3.17 -6.14 5.24
C ILE A 67 -3.14 -6.23 6.77
N LEU A 68 -1.96 -6.04 7.36
CA LEU A 68 -1.78 -5.98 8.79
C LEU A 68 -1.09 -4.67 9.16
N VAL A 69 -1.75 -3.85 9.97
CA VAL A 69 -1.14 -2.61 10.50
C VAL A 69 -0.21 -3.00 11.65
N LEU A 70 1.09 -2.80 11.46
CA LEU A 70 2.13 -3.18 12.43
C LEU A 70 2.41 -2.07 13.44
N GLU A 71 2.48 -0.82 12.97
CA GLU A 71 2.74 0.37 13.78
C GLU A 71 1.91 1.54 13.25
N GLY A 72 1.56 2.48 14.14
CA GLY A 72 0.82 3.68 13.77
C GLY A 72 -0.58 3.39 13.26
N GLU A 73 -0.95 4.05 12.18
CA GLU A 73 -2.29 3.96 11.62
C GLU A 73 -2.26 3.91 10.09
N GLN A 74 -3.26 3.26 9.52
CA GLN A 74 -3.59 3.34 8.10
C GLN A 74 -4.85 4.19 7.94
N HIS A 75 -4.76 5.28 7.21
CA HIS A 75 -5.89 6.13 6.83
C HIS A 75 -6.23 5.88 5.38
N LEU A 76 -7.49 5.60 5.12
CA LEU A 76 -8.03 5.32 3.80
C LEU A 76 -9.18 6.27 3.49
N ASP A 77 -9.18 6.85 2.31
CA ASP A 77 -10.34 7.53 1.74
C ASP A 77 -10.82 6.71 0.54
N GLU A 78 -11.92 5.99 0.69
CA GLU A 78 -12.56 5.29 -0.42
C GLU A 78 -13.25 6.32 -1.33
N LEU A 79 -12.93 6.26 -2.63
CA LEU A 79 -13.38 7.21 -3.64
C LEU A 79 -14.58 6.64 -4.37
N LEU A 80 -15.78 7.16 -4.08
CA LEU A 80 -17.01 6.65 -4.67
C LEU A 80 -17.30 7.29 -6.04
N PRO A 81 -18.04 6.59 -6.93
CA PRO A 81 -18.34 7.11 -8.27
C PRO A 81 -19.11 8.43 -8.29
N ASP A 82 -19.86 8.76 -7.24
CA ASP A 82 -20.60 10.02 -7.10
C ASP A 82 -19.74 11.21 -6.65
N GLY A 83 -18.41 10.98 -6.46
CA GLY A 83 -17.47 11.99 -5.99
C GLY A 83 -17.37 12.11 -4.48
N SER A 84 -18.18 11.39 -3.71
CA SER A 84 -18.07 11.35 -2.26
C SER A 84 -16.91 10.45 -1.81
N ARG A 85 -16.50 10.60 -0.54
CA ARG A 85 -15.43 9.81 0.07
C ARG A 85 -15.91 9.20 1.37
N VAL A 86 -15.44 7.99 1.66
CA VAL A 86 -15.64 7.33 2.94
C VAL A 86 -14.29 7.19 3.63
N HIS A 87 -14.11 7.90 4.75
CA HIS A 87 -12.87 7.85 5.52
C HIS A 87 -12.87 6.66 6.48
N LYS A 88 -11.79 5.88 6.47
CA LYS A 88 -11.59 4.73 7.36
C LYS A 88 -10.22 4.84 8.03
N VAL A 89 -10.14 4.47 9.30
CA VAL A 89 -8.88 4.40 10.05
C VAL A 89 -8.72 3.00 10.61
N ARG A 90 -7.56 2.41 10.37
CA ARG A 90 -7.16 1.14 10.97
C ARG A 90 -5.94 1.37 11.84
N THR A 91 -6.06 0.97 13.10
CA THR A 91 -4.99 1.13 14.10
C THR A 91 -4.08 -0.09 14.13
N ALA A 92 -2.92 0.04 14.78
CA ALA A 92 -1.95 -1.06 14.92
C ALA A 92 -2.62 -2.33 15.48
N GLY A 93 -2.31 -3.47 14.89
CA GLY A 93 -2.89 -4.76 15.21
C GLY A 93 -4.13 -5.12 14.39
N THR A 94 -4.68 -4.19 13.60
CA THR A 94 -5.82 -4.47 12.72
C THR A 94 -5.39 -5.31 11.53
N HIS A 95 -6.13 -6.37 11.24
CA HIS A 95 -5.99 -7.18 10.03
C HIS A 95 -7.22 -6.97 9.13
N HIS A 96 -6.98 -6.87 7.83
CA HIS A 96 -8.02 -6.79 6.81
C HIS A 96 -7.66 -7.66 5.61
N LEU A 97 -8.61 -8.48 5.17
CA LEU A 97 -8.49 -9.24 3.94
C LEU A 97 -9.51 -8.69 2.93
N THR A 98 -9.02 -8.29 1.75
CA THR A 98 -9.88 -7.93 0.62
C THR A 98 -9.67 -8.90 -0.53
N PRO A 99 -10.74 -9.42 -1.15
CA PRO A 99 -10.63 -10.23 -2.37
C PRO A 99 -10.41 -9.37 -3.63
N GLY A 100 -10.48 -8.06 -3.48
CA GLY A 100 -10.41 -6.99 -4.47
C GLY A 100 -11.30 -5.85 -4.02
N ASP A 101 -10.92 -4.63 -4.36
CA ASP A 101 -11.66 -3.44 -3.93
C ASP A 101 -12.74 -3.09 -4.94
N PRO A 102 -13.98 -2.74 -4.51
CA PRO A 102 -15.00 -2.26 -5.43
C PRO A 102 -14.69 -0.86 -5.96
N ASN A 103 -14.00 -0.04 -5.18
CA ASN A 103 -13.65 1.34 -5.51
C ASN A 103 -12.17 1.62 -5.22
N PRO A 104 -11.56 2.59 -5.92
CA PRO A 104 -10.24 3.09 -5.56
C PRO A 104 -10.22 3.78 -4.20
N HIS A 105 -9.03 3.90 -3.62
CA HIS A 105 -8.81 4.64 -2.39
C HIS A 105 -7.51 5.43 -2.42
N LEU A 106 -7.48 6.50 -1.62
CA LEU A 106 -6.27 7.16 -1.17
C LEU A 106 -5.80 6.51 0.12
N GLU A 107 -4.49 6.40 0.30
CA GLU A 107 -3.92 5.75 1.48
C GLU A 107 -2.74 6.55 2.01
N ARG A 108 -2.72 6.76 3.32
CA ARG A 108 -1.63 7.44 4.03
C ARG A 108 -1.49 6.92 5.45
N GLY A 109 -0.43 7.33 6.14
CA GLY A 109 -0.26 7.09 7.57
C GLY A 109 -1.10 8.02 8.44
N GLY A 110 -1.09 7.75 9.73
CA GLY A 110 -1.71 8.61 10.75
C GLY A 110 -0.78 9.73 11.23
N PRO A 111 -1.14 10.41 12.34
CA PRO A 111 -0.36 11.52 12.90
C PRO A 111 1.07 11.15 13.31
N GLN A 112 1.34 9.86 13.50
CA GLN A 112 2.66 9.31 13.81
C GLN A 112 3.19 8.41 12.70
N GLY A 113 2.63 8.52 11.48
CA GLY A 113 2.95 7.66 10.36
C GLY A 113 2.26 6.30 10.48
N GLY A 114 2.84 5.31 9.82
CA GLY A 114 2.37 3.93 9.87
C GLY A 114 3.32 2.98 9.17
N VAL A 115 3.36 1.74 9.65
CA VAL A 115 4.05 0.62 9.00
C VAL A 115 3.05 -0.51 8.82
N LEU A 116 2.91 -0.96 7.58
CA LEU A 116 1.92 -1.95 7.19
C LEU A 116 2.60 -3.12 6.48
N PHE A 117 2.10 -4.33 6.76
CA PHE A 117 2.46 -5.53 6.02
C PHE A 117 1.35 -5.84 5.02
N PHE A 118 1.74 -6.09 3.76
CA PHE A 118 0.85 -6.52 2.69
C PHE A 118 1.30 -7.86 2.16
N SER A 119 0.35 -8.80 2.06
CA SER A 119 0.55 -10.05 1.35
C SER A 119 -0.48 -10.14 0.22
N HIS A 120 0.01 -10.05 -1.02
CA HIS A 120 -0.83 -10.13 -2.21
C HIS A 120 -0.82 -11.55 -2.78
N HIS A 121 -1.97 -12.01 -3.24
CA HIS A 121 -2.10 -13.24 -3.99
C HIS A 121 -2.88 -12.96 -5.28
N SER A 122 -2.23 -13.20 -6.43
CA SER A 122 -2.79 -12.91 -7.75
C SER A 122 -2.36 -13.97 -8.75
N PRO A 123 -3.30 -14.81 -9.23
CA PRO A 123 -2.95 -15.87 -10.20
C PRO A 123 -2.39 -15.34 -11.53
N ASP A 124 -2.77 -14.12 -11.94
CA ASP A 124 -2.30 -13.50 -13.19
C ASP A 124 -1.22 -12.43 -12.97
N GLY A 125 -0.79 -12.23 -11.72
CA GLY A 125 0.27 -11.29 -11.36
C GLY A 125 -0.16 -9.83 -11.21
N ARG A 126 -1.40 -9.47 -11.55
CA ARG A 126 -1.90 -8.09 -11.39
C ARG A 126 -2.25 -7.84 -9.92
N LEU A 127 -1.74 -6.74 -9.36
CA LEU A 127 -1.90 -6.42 -7.95
C LEU A 127 -2.92 -5.30 -7.73
N TYR A 128 -2.72 -4.17 -8.37
CA TYR A 128 -3.61 -3.02 -8.24
C TYR A 128 -3.52 -2.11 -9.46
N GLU A 129 -4.57 -1.34 -9.66
CA GLU A 129 -4.70 -0.36 -10.72
C GLU A 129 -4.56 1.04 -10.14
N ILE A 130 -3.64 1.84 -10.68
CA ILE A 130 -3.51 3.26 -10.35
C ILE A 130 -4.51 4.05 -11.16
N VAL A 131 -5.20 4.97 -10.52
CA VAL A 131 -6.21 5.82 -11.14
C VAL A 131 -5.84 7.30 -11.06
N ASP A 132 -6.34 8.09 -12.01
CA ASP A 132 -6.23 9.54 -12.01
C ASP A 132 -7.34 10.20 -11.15
N ASP A 133 -7.40 11.53 -11.15
CA ASP A 133 -8.39 12.28 -10.36
C ASP A 133 -9.84 12.06 -10.83
N ASP A 134 -10.03 11.59 -12.07
CA ASP A 134 -11.33 11.23 -12.65
C ASP A 134 -11.66 9.74 -12.48
N LEU A 135 -10.86 9.02 -11.70
CA LEU A 135 -10.97 7.59 -11.42
C LEU A 135 -10.75 6.69 -12.65
N ASN A 136 -10.10 7.21 -13.69
CA ASN A 136 -9.68 6.40 -14.83
C ASN A 136 -8.39 5.65 -14.54
N VAL A 137 -8.31 4.39 -14.95
CA VAL A 137 -7.09 3.59 -14.80
C VAL A 137 -6.01 4.14 -15.72
N VAL A 138 -4.86 4.50 -15.15
CA VAL A 138 -3.69 5.02 -15.89
C VAL A 138 -2.53 4.03 -15.94
N SER A 139 -2.46 3.09 -15.00
CA SER A 139 -1.48 2.01 -15.03
C SER A 139 -1.91 0.84 -14.13
N THR A 140 -1.35 -0.33 -14.41
CA THR A 140 -1.53 -1.53 -13.60
C THR A 140 -0.20 -1.95 -13.00
N VAL A 141 -0.16 -2.10 -11.68
CA VAL A 141 1.02 -2.59 -10.97
C VAL A 141 0.92 -4.10 -10.85
N THR A 142 1.99 -4.79 -11.23
CA THR A 142 2.10 -6.25 -11.23
C THR A 142 3.23 -6.71 -10.32
N ILE A 143 3.25 -8.01 -10.00
CA ILE A 143 4.39 -8.63 -9.29
C ILE A 143 5.68 -8.31 -10.05
N ASP A 144 5.70 -8.51 -11.37
CA ASP A 144 6.90 -8.26 -12.17
C ASP A 144 7.35 -6.80 -12.14
N SER A 145 6.41 -5.85 -12.19
CA SER A 145 6.77 -4.43 -12.13
C SER A 145 7.34 -4.01 -10.77
N LEU A 146 6.81 -4.54 -9.67
CA LEU A 146 7.35 -4.28 -8.33
C LEU A 146 8.73 -4.91 -8.14
N VAL A 147 8.90 -6.15 -8.59
CA VAL A 147 10.19 -6.84 -8.51
C VAL A 147 11.24 -6.11 -9.34
N ALA A 148 10.90 -5.68 -10.57
CA ALA A 148 11.83 -4.91 -11.40
C ALA A 148 12.24 -3.60 -10.75
N MET A 149 11.30 -2.86 -10.15
CA MET A 149 11.58 -1.63 -9.42
C MET A 149 12.52 -1.90 -8.23
N TRP A 150 12.25 -2.97 -7.49
CA TRP A 150 13.05 -3.36 -6.33
C TRP A 150 14.47 -3.78 -6.70
N GLU A 151 14.64 -4.57 -7.76
CA GLU A 151 15.95 -5.04 -8.23
C GLU A 151 16.80 -3.90 -8.82
N ASN A 152 16.19 -2.84 -9.31
CA ASN A 152 16.86 -1.66 -9.88
C ASN A 152 17.06 -0.50 -8.90
N ARG A 153 16.83 -0.69 -7.62
CA ARG A 153 17.02 0.35 -6.60
C ARG A 153 18.49 0.67 -6.35
#